data_5d17519a4ff333afcad62b043902a764
#
_entry.id   5d17519a4ff333afcad62b043902a764
#
_cell.length_a   1.000
_cell.length_b   1.000
_cell.length_c   1.000
_cell.angle_alpha   90.00
_cell.angle_beta   90.00
_cell.angle_gamma   90.00
#
_symmetry.space_group_name_H-M   'P 1'
#
loop_
_entity.id
_entity.type
_entity.pdbx_description
1 polymer ?
#
loop_
_entity_poly.entity_id
_entity_poly.type
_entity_poly.pdbx_seq_one_letter_code
_entity_poly.pdbx_strand_id
1 'polypeptide(L)'
;MDLPPEQLEKYLEQLKNNRADVVIGSKMHKDSELDYPLVRRIISFGYYSMLKILFHLNVKDTQTGIKMFRAEALKSIIGLVKTKGFAYDIEILVALNCRKYRIMEMPVKLVFGRENGMGRIKLKDILQVFSDTWKIFWRANVRKDYRKL
;
A
#
# COMPACT_ATOMS: atom_id res chain seq x y z
N MET A 1 -5.43 -16.44 5.82
CA MET A 1 -4.27 -15.54 5.88
C MET A 1 -4.18 -15.12 7.33
N ASP A 2 -3.36 -15.83 8.08
CA ASP A 2 -3.31 -15.65 9.51
C ASP A 2 -2.03 -14.88 9.85
N LEU A 3 -2.23 -13.71 10.43
CA LEU A 3 -1.14 -12.87 10.91
C LEU A 3 -0.88 -13.18 12.36
N PRO A 4 0.35 -13.52 12.73
CA PRO A 4 0.70 -13.66 14.13
C PRO A 4 0.53 -12.30 14.85
N PRO A 5 -0.15 -12.27 16.00
CA PRO A 5 -0.37 -11.04 16.78
C PRO A 5 0.91 -10.29 17.12
N GLU A 6 2.02 -11.01 17.28
CA GLU A 6 3.33 -10.47 17.62
C GLU A 6 3.88 -9.52 16.52
N GLN A 7 3.42 -9.69 15.28
CA GLN A 7 3.78 -8.76 14.20
C GLN A 7 3.11 -7.40 14.37
N LEU A 8 1.88 -7.38 14.85
CA LEU A 8 1.14 -6.14 15.12
C LEU A 8 1.80 -5.32 16.22
N GLU A 9 2.34 -5.97 17.24
CA GLU A 9 3.08 -5.28 18.32
C GLU A 9 4.29 -4.54 17.78
N LYS A 10 5.07 -5.18 16.90
CA LYS A 10 6.24 -4.56 16.25
C LYS A 10 5.85 -3.34 15.40
N TYR A 11 4.71 -3.39 14.72
CA TYR A 11 4.20 -2.27 13.92
C TYR A 11 3.77 -1.11 14.83
N LEU A 12 3.05 -1.44 15.92
CA LEU A 12 2.62 -0.46 16.90
C LEU A 12 3.80 0.24 17.57
N GLU A 13 4.88 -0.49 17.85
CA GLU A 13 6.11 0.06 18.41
C GLU A 13 6.73 1.15 17.50
N GLN A 14 6.75 0.95 16.17
CA GLN A 14 7.27 1.97 15.25
C GLN A 14 6.44 3.26 15.29
N LEU A 15 5.11 3.13 15.44
CA LEU A 15 4.24 4.29 15.61
C LEU A 15 4.44 4.97 16.96
N LYS A 16 4.51 4.20 18.06
CA LYS A 16 4.73 4.73 19.42
C LYS A 16 6.06 5.47 19.54
N ASN A 17 7.13 4.91 18.97
CA ASN A 17 8.46 5.49 18.97
C ASN A 17 8.64 6.67 17.98
N ASN A 18 7.57 7.13 17.38
CA ASN A 18 7.55 8.25 16.43
C ASN A 18 8.48 8.04 15.22
N ARG A 19 8.76 6.80 14.83
CA ARG A 19 9.59 6.46 13.67
C ARG A 19 8.81 6.52 12.36
N ALA A 20 7.50 6.26 12.42
CA ALA A 20 6.58 6.31 11.30
C ALA A 20 5.24 6.89 11.71
N ASP A 21 4.49 7.38 10.73
CA ASP A 21 3.09 7.80 10.89
C ASP A 21 2.14 6.75 10.32
N VAL A 22 2.68 5.93 9.39
CA VAL A 22 2.03 4.77 8.78
C VAL A 22 3.02 3.62 8.68
N VAL A 23 2.60 2.44 9.12
CA VAL A 23 3.37 1.20 8.95
C VAL A 23 2.55 0.24 8.10
N ILE A 24 3.18 -0.30 7.06
CA ILE A 24 2.57 -1.27 6.18
C ILE A 24 3.39 -2.56 6.15
N GLY A 25 2.71 -3.69 6.10
CA GLY A 25 3.37 -4.96 5.86
C GLY A 25 3.70 -5.10 4.39
N SER A 26 4.91 -5.49 4.04
CA SER A 26 5.32 -5.65 2.65
C SER A 26 5.76 -7.08 2.37
N LYS A 27 5.09 -7.71 1.41
CA LYS A 27 5.50 -9.01 0.88
C LYS A 27 6.79 -8.91 0.06
N MET A 28 7.14 -7.72 -0.40
CA MET A 28 8.34 -7.44 -1.17
C MET A 28 9.52 -6.97 -0.29
N HIS A 29 9.35 -6.98 1.03
CA HIS A 29 10.45 -6.70 1.96
C HIS A 29 11.48 -7.83 1.90
N LYS A 30 12.77 -7.49 1.99
CA LYS A 30 13.87 -8.47 1.89
C LYS A 30 13.81 -9.59 2.94
N ASP A 31 13.25 -9.29 4.10
CA ASP A 31 13.13 -10.20 5.23
C ASP A 31 11.73 -10.87 5.29
N SER A 32 10.92 -10.75 4.23
CA SER A 32 9.64 -11.43 4.15
C SER A 32 9.83 -12.86 3.66
N GLU A 33 9.32 -13.81 4.43
CA GLU A 33 9.35 -15.23 4.08
C GLU A 33 8.10 -15.57 3.25
N LEU A 34 8.27 -15.67 1.92
CA LEU A 34 7.18 -15.96 1.00
C LEU A 34 7.69 -16.74 -0.20
N ASP A 35 7.00 -17.81 -0.48
CA ASP A 35 7.12 -18.51 -1.76
C ASP A 35 6.25 -17.80 -2.81
N TYR A 36 6.89 -16.96 -3.63
CA TYR A 36 6.18 -16.05 -4.54
C TYR A 36 6.58 -16.32 -5.99
N PRO A 37 5.63 -16.73 -6.88
CA PRO A 37 5.93 -17.02 -8.27
C PRO A 37 6.66 -15.85 -8.97
N LEU A 38 7.70 -16.16 -9.76
CA LEU A 38 8.55 -15.18 -10.44
C LEU A 38 7.74 -14.20 -11.30
N VAL A 39 6.76 -14.69 -12.05
CA VAL A 39 5.89 -13.86 -12.91
C VAL A 39 5.17 -12.79 -12.07
N ARG A 40 4.68 -13.17 -10.91
CA ARG A 40 3.98 -12.25 -10.00
C ARG A 40 4.92 -11.21 -9.40
N ARG A 41 6.20 -11.58 -9.15
CA ARG A 41 7.24 -10.62 -8.71
C ARG A 41 7.51 -9.57 -9.78
N ILE A 42 7.61 -9.97 -11.05
CA ILE A 42 7.87 -9.07 -12.19
C ILE A 42 6.73 -8.06 -12.34
N ILE A 43 5.47 -8.53 -12.30
CA ILE A 43 4.29 -7.67 -12.41
C ILE A 43 4.23 -6.69 -11.23
N SER A 44 4.45 -7.17 -10.01
CA SER A 44 4.46 -6.33 -8.81
C SER A 44 5.58 -5.29 -8.85
N PHE A 45 6.76 -5.65 -9.35
CA PHE A 45 7.89 -4.73 -9.50
C PHE A 45 7.62 -3.66 -10.56
N GLY A 46 7.02 -4.04 -11.69
CA GLY A 46 6.61 -3.09 -12.73
C GLY A 46 5.59 -2.08 -12.21
N TYR A 47 4.60 -2.57 -11.45
CA TYR A 47 3.59 -1.72 -10.83
C TYR A 47 4.19 -0.77 -9.77
N TYR A 48 5.07 -1.29 -8.91
CA TYR A 48 5.82 -0.47 -7.96
C TYR A 48 6.61 0.64 -8.65
N SER A 49 7.34 0.30 -9.72
CA SER A 49 8.14 1.27 -10.47
C SER A 49 7.28 2.38 -11.05
N MET A 50 6.12 2.04 -11.59
CA MET A 50 5.14 2.99 -12.07
C MET A 50 4.66 3.94 -10.96
N LEU A 51 4.27 3.40 -9.80
CA LEU A 51 3.81 4.21 -8.66
C LEU A 51 4.93 5.12 -8.12
N LYS A 52 6.16 4.64 -8.11
CA LYS A 52 7.33 5.43 -7.71
C LYS A 52 7.55 6.62 -8.64
N ILE A 53 7.44 6.41 -9.96
CA ILE A 53 7.60 7.47 -10.96
C ILE A 53 6.45 8.48 -10.88
N LEU A 54 5.19 8.00 -10.82
CA LEU A 54 4.01 8.86 -10.87
C LEU A 54 3.81 9.69 -9.60
N PHE A 55 4.09 9.11 -8.43
CA PHE A 55 3.74 9.71 -7.14
C PHE A 55 4.94 9.96 -6.22
N HIS A 56 6.14 9.57 -6.63
CA HIS A 56 7.33 9.55 -5.77
C HIS A 56 7.08 8.72 -4.48
N LEU A 57 6.22 7.71 -4.61
CA LEU A 57 5.85 6.83 -3.51
C LEU A 57 6.88 5.70 -3.38
N ASN A 58 7.68 5.74 -2.34
CA ASN A 58 8.73 4.75 -2.11
C ASN A 58 8.21 3.58 -1.25
N VAL A 59 7.14 2.94 -1.72
CA VAL A 59 6.46 1.81 -1.08
C VAL A 59 6.34 0.69 -2.10
N LYS A 60 6.90 -0.47 -1.79
CA LYS A 60 6.98 -1.62 -2.72
C LYS A 60 5.68 -2.42 -2.79
N ASP A 61 4.97 -2.55 -1.66
CA ASP A 61 3.73 -3.31 -1.57
C ASP A 61 2.57 -2.45 -1.05
N THR A 62 1.89 -1.77 -1.97
CA THR A 62 0.77 -0.88 -1.64
C THR A 62 -0.52 -1.63 -1.34
N GLN A 63 -0.65 -2.88 -1.80
CA GLN A 63 -1.90 -3.67 -1.74
C GLN A 63 -1.92 -4.73 -0.64
N THR A 64 -0.97 -4.68 0.29
CA THR A 64 -1.02 -5.58 1.45
C THR A 64 -2.20 -5.27 2.35
N GLY A 65 -2.82 -6.31 2.91
CA GLY A 65 -3.97 -6.16 3.82
C GLY A 65 -3.61 -5.62 5.20
N ILE A 66 -2.31 -5.49 5.52
CA ILE A 66 -1.86 -5.06 6.83
C ILE A 66 -1.34 -3.64 6.74
N LYS A 67 -2.06 -2.73 7.34
CA LYS A 67 -1.67 -1.33 7.45
C LYS A 67 -2.07 -0.79 8.82
N MET A 68 -1.17 -0.09 9.47
CA MET A 68 -1.43 0.57 10.75
C MET A 68 -1.14 2.07 10.60
N PHE A 69 -2.04 2.89 11.07
CA PHE A 69 -2.01 4.33 10.90
C PHE A 69 -2.06 5.03 12.25
N ARG A 70 -1.39 6.15 12.38
CA ARG A 70 -1.74 7.14 13.40
C ARG A 70 -3.12 7.71 13.09
N ALA A 71 -3.95 7.83 14.10
CA ALA A 71 -5.32 8.33 13.93
C ALA A 71 -5.36 9.70 13.26
N GLU A 72 -4.45 10.59 13.60
CA GLU A 72 -4.33 11.93 13.01
C GLU A 72 -4.02 11.88 11.51
N ALA A 73 -3.06 11.02 11.12
CA ALA A 73 -2.69 10.84 9.72
C ALA A 73 -3.88 10.34 8.89
N LEU A 74 -4.57 9.30 9.37
CA LEU A 74 -5.73 8.76 8.67
C LEU A 74 -6.89 9.75 8.61
N LYS A 75 -7.23 10.40 9.73
CA LYS A 75 -8.31 11.40 9.79
C LYS A 75 -8.06 12.57 8.82
N SER A 76 -6.80 12.96 8.62
CA SER A 76 -6.44 14.07 7.76
C SER A 76 -6.75 13.81 6.27
N ILE A 77 -6.84 12.55 5.84
CA ILE A 77 -7.00 12.20 4.42
C ILE A 77 -8.28 11.44 4.10
N ILE A 78 -8.94 10.83 5.09
CA ILE A 78 -10.05 9.90 4.83
C ILE A 78 -11.21 10.55 4.07
N GLY A 79 -11.50 11.82 4.31
CA GLY A 79 -12.50 12.59 3.58
C GLY A 79 -12.13 12.94 2.14
N LEU A 80 -10.86 12.77 1.76
CA LEU A 80 -10.34 13.07 0.43
C LEU A 80 -10.30 11.84 -0.47
N VAL A 81 -10.35 10.64 0.11
CA VAL A 81 -10.32 9.37 -0.61
C VAL A 81 -11.65 9.15 -1.32
N LYS A 82 -11.60 8.97 -2.63
CA LYS A 82 -12.79 8.82 -3.49
C LYS A 82 -12.83 7.49 -4.23
N THR A 83 -11.68 6.85 -4.39
CA THR A 83 -11.58 5.59 -5.12
C THR A 83 -12.20 4.45 -4.32
N LYS A 84 -12.95 3.61 -5.01
CA LYS A 84 -13.53 2.37 -4.46
C LYS A 84 -12.81 1.17 -5.08
N GLY A 85 -12.89 0.01 -4.42
CA GLY A 85 -12.26 -1.21 -4.92
C GLY A 85 -10.75 -1.26 -4.71
N PHE A 86 -10.02 -1.99 -5.56
CA PHE A 86 -8.60 -2.34 -5.33
C PHE A 86 -7.63 -1.15 -5.29
N ALA A 87 -7.95 -0.04 -5.94
CA ALA A 87 -7.06 1.13 -5.96
C ALA A 87 -7.24 2.08 -4.76
N TYR A 88 -8.18 1.80 -3.87
CA TYR A 88 -8.42 2.60 -2.68
C TYR A 88 -7.20 2.66 -1.76
N ASP A 89 -6.51 1.54 -1.60
CA ASP A 89 -5.27 1.45 -0.80
C ASP A 89 -4.17 2.36 -1.33
N ILE A 90 -4.06 2.43 -2.66
CA ILE A 90 -3.08 3.30 -3.33
C ILE A 90 -3.41 4.76 -3.06
N GLU A 91 -4.68 5.13 -3.18
CA GLU A 91 -5.10 6.52 -2.95
C GLU A 91 -4.79 6.98 -1.53
N ILE A 92 -5.03 6.14 -0.53
CA ILE A 92 -4.67 6.44 0.87
C ILE A 92 -3.17 6.74 0.99
N LEU A 93 -2.32 5.84 0.47
CA LEU A 93 -0.87 6.00 0.59
C LEU A 93 -0.36 7.22 -0.20
N VAL A 94 -0.92 7.49 -1.38
CA VAL A 94 -0.60 8.68 -2.18
C VAL A 94 -1.02 9.96 -1.44
N ALA A 95 -2.22 9.99 -0.87
CA ALA A 95 -2.69 11.15 -0.11
C ALA A 95 -1.81 11.45 1.10
N LEU A 96 -1.43 10.40 1.86
CA LEU A 96 -0.50 10.52 2.99
C LEU A 96 0.88 10.99 2.55
N ASN A 97 1.41 10.44 1.45
CA ASN A 97 2.69 10.87 0.88
C ASN A 97 2.66 12.33 0.41
N CYS A 98 1.57 12.78 -0.20
CA CYS A 98 1.38 14.18 -0.58
C CYS A 98 1.39 15.13 0.62
N ARG A 99 0.96 14.67 1.79
CA ARG A 99 0.98 15.41 3.07
C ARG A 99 2.25 15.19 3.87
N LYS A 100 3.25 14.49 3.29
CA LYS A 100 4.56 14.27 3.90
C LYS A 100 4.55 13.41 5.17
N TYR A 101 3.53 12.58 5.36
CA TYR A 101 3.55 11.57 6.40
C TYR A 101 4.59 10.50 6.10
N ARG A 102 5.25 10.02 7.15
CA ARG A 102 6.29 9.00 7.04
C ARG A 102 5.67 7.62 6.95
N ILE A 103 5.86 6.99 5.80
CA ILE A 103 5.37 5.64 5.52
C ILE A 103 6.54 4.67 5.64
N MET A 104 6.42 3.65 6.48
CA MET A 104 7.44 2.62 6.70
C MET A 104 6.90 1.26 6.25
N GLU A 105 7.74 0.50 5.52
CA GLU A 105 7.48 -0.89 5.21
C GLU A 105 8.15 -1.80 6.24
N MET A 106 7.44 -2.83 6.67
CA MET A 106 7.97 -3.87 7.55
C MET A 106 7.73 -5.26 6.94
N PRO A 107 8.59 -6.24 7.23
CA PRO A 107 8.43 -7.59 6.72
C PRO A 107 7.13 -8.22 7.20
N VAL A 108 6.58 -9.10 6.39
CA VAL A 108 5.40 -9.90 6.72
C VAL A 108 5.79 -11.37 6.76
N LYS A 109 5.46 -12.06 7.84
CA LYS A 109 5.47 -13.51 7.89
C LYS A 109 4.05 -14.00 7.66
N LEU A 110 3.82 -14.63 6.53
CA LEU A 110 2.53 -15.21 6.19
C LEU A 110 2.64 -16.73 6.21
N VAL A 111 1.90 -17.35 7.11
CA VAL A 111 1.73 -18.79 7.08
C VAL A 111 0.65 -19.10 6.03
N PHE A 112 1.07 -19.64 4.89
CA PHE A 112 0.16 -20.05 3.82
C PHE A 112 -0.45 -21.42 4.15
N GLY A 113 -1.72 -21.42 4.53
CA GLY A 113 -2.52 -22.63 4.69
C GLY A 113 -3.34 -23.05 3.47
N ARG A 114 -3.25 -22.38 2.32
CA ARG A 114 -4.01 -22.73 1.10
C ARG A 114 -3.31 -22.30 -0.17
N GLU A 115 -3.27 -23.21 -1.13
CA GLU A 115 -2.98 -22.96 -2.53
C GLU A 115 -3.98 -21.95 -3.12
N ASN A 116 -3.63 -20.69 -3.11
CA ASN A 116 -4.38 -19.67 -3.83
C ASN A 116 -3.66 -19.38 -5.15
N GLY A 117 -3.99 -20.19 -6.14
CA GLY A 117 -3.63 -19.92 -7.52
C GLY A 117 -4.09 -18.53 -7.98
N MET A 118 -3.56 -18.10 -9.09
CA MET A 118 -3.77 -16.80 -9.78
C MET A 118 -5.26 -16.48 -10.09
N GLY A 119 -6.21 -17.32 -9.66
CA GLY A 119 -7.61 -17.34 -10.09
C GLY A 119 -8.55 -16.26 -9.58
N ARG A 120 -8.11 -15.30 -8.74
CA ARG A 120 -9.01 -14.27 -8.18
C ARG A 120 -8.90 -12.90 -8.85
N ILE A 121 -7.82 -12.59 -9.53
CA ILE A 121 -7.64 -11.28 -10.18
C ILE A 121 -7.93 -11.46 -11.67
N LYS A 122 -9.04 -10.89 -12.11
CA LYS A 122 -9.42 -10.89 -13.53
C LYS A 122 -8.70 -9.78 -14.27
N LEU A 123 -8.45 -9.95 -15.57
CA LEU A 123 -7.86 -8.90 -16.42
C LEU A 123 -8.61 -7.56 -16.30
N LYS A 124 -9.94 -7.62 -16.17
CA LYS A 124 -10.80 -6.46 -15.91
C LYS A 124 -10.39 -5.69 -14.65
N ASP A 125 -10.04 -6.40 -13.58
CA ASP A 125 -9.65 -5.77 -12.31
C ASP A 125 -8.31 -5.05 -12.46
N ILE A 126 -7.38 -5.62 -13.24
CA ILE A 126 -6.10 -4.99 -13.56
C ILE A 126 -6.31 -3.69 -14.34
N LEU A 127 -7.13 -3.72 -15.39
CA LEU A 127 -7.44 -2.53 -16.18
C LEU A 127 -8.15 -1.46 -15.34
N GLN A 128 -9.04 -1.87 -14.44
CA GLN A 128 -9.69 -0.96 -13.51
C GLN A 128 -8.69 -0.28 -12.58
N VAL A 129 -7.74 -1.03 -12.01
CA VAL A 129 -6.68 -0.48 -11.14
C VAL A 129 -5.84 0.55 -11.90
N PHE A 130 -5.47 0.29 -13.15
CA PHE A 130 -4.74 1.25 -13.98
C PHE A 130 -5.55 2.52 -14.23
N SER A 131 -6.82 2.39 -14.61
CA SER A 131 -7.72 3.53 -14.81
C SER A 131 -7.85 4.38 -13.55
N ASP A 132 -8.04 3.75 -12.40
CA ASP A 132 -8.19 4.45 -11.13
C ASP A 132 -6.86 5.07 -10.67
N THR A 133 -5.72 4.40 -10.93
CA THR A 133 -4.39 4.98 -10.69
C THR A 133 -4.19 6.27 -11.48
N TRP A 134 -4.67 6.32 -12.73
CA TRP A 134 -4.60 7.54 -13.54
C TRP A 134 -5.46 8.67 -12.98
N LYS A 135 -6.67 8.37 -12.48
CA LYS A 135 -7.53 9.36 -11.79
C LYS A 135 -6.88 9.88 -10.51
N ILE A 136 -6.22 9.00 -9.75
CA ILE A 136 -5.47 9.38 -8.55
C ILE A 136 -4.31 10.30 -8.93
N PHE A 137 -3.57 9.98 -10.01
CA PHE A 137 -2.48 10.82 -10.51
C PHE A 137 -2.96 12.24 -10.84
N TRP A 138 -4.07 12.35 -11.55
CA TRP A 138 -4.66 13.65 -11.88
C TRP A 138 -5.02 14.46 -10.64
N ARG A 139 -5.64 13.83 -9.65
CA ARG A 139 -5.99 14.48 -8.38
C ARG A 139 -4.76 14.88 -7.55
N ALA A 140 -3.73 14.05 -7.54
CA ALA A 140 -2.53 14.27 -6.74
C ALA A 140 -1.62 15.36 -7.33
N ASN A 141 -1.34 15.29 -8.64
CA ASN A 141 -0.31 16.08 -9.29
C ASN A 141 -0.85 17.30 -10.04
N VAL A 142 -2.04 17.19 -10.66
CA VAL A 142 -2.63 18.28 -11.45
C VAL A 142 -3.54 19.14 -10.56
N ARG A 143 -4.56 18.54 -9.95
CA ARG A 143 -5.52 19.25 -9.09
C ARG A 143 -4.98 19.57 -7.70
N LYS A 144 -3.98 18.82 -7.24
CA LYS A 144 -3.37 18.92 -5.90
C LYS A 144 -4.38 18.78 -4.76
N ASP A 145 -5.42 17.97 -4.97
CA ASP A 145 -6.55 17.82 -4.04
C ASP A 145 -6.12 17.34 -2.65
N TYR A 146 -5.06 16.50 -2.56
CA TYR A 146 -4.57 15.96 -1.29
C TYR A 146 -3.69 16.93 -0.49
N ARG A 147 -3.26 18.05 -1.09
CA ARG A 147 -2.42 19.07 -0.42
C ARG A 147 -3.23 20.23 0.13
N LYS A 148 -4.50 20.34 -0.24
CA LYS A 148 -5.40 21.37 0.27
C LYS A 148 -5.82 21.00 1.70
N LEU A 149 -5.74 21.96 2.61
CA LEU A 149 -6.29 21.88 3.96
C LEU A 149 -7.81 22.02 3.91
#